data_e336eefcb4612a4bbd2d3a3fb955a3c0
#
_entry.id   e336eefcb4612a4bbd2d3a3fb955a3c0
#
_cell.length_a   1.000
_cell.length_b   1.000
_cell.length_c   1.000
_cell.angle_alpha   90.00
_cell.angle_beta   90.00
_cell.angle_gamma   90.00
#
_symmetry.space_group_name_H-M   'P 1'
#
loop_
_entity.id
_entity.type
_entity.pdbx_description
1 polymer ?
#
loop_
_entity_poly.entity_id
_entity_poly.type
_entity_poly.pdbx_seq_one_letter_code
_entity_poly.pdbx_strand_id
1 'polypeptide(L)'
;YKKNVELYITPHLGNIKLESLNAHTVQHFYNQLVSPTDPAVNPLSAKTVKNIHGVFHKAMQQAVLIGYLRVNPTDACTLPRVIKKEMHPLEEDQVTAFLKEVQGSPHEYLYKIALFTGLREGEILGLGWDHIDLENGILTVKRQLRKEQKKGGQYYFSPPKNNRARSISLAPSVVLLFRLQKLSQNSIRMEAGDAWQENGLVFSNQTGGYLSYRTVYDCFKRIVKRIGSPSTRFHDLRHTYA
;
A
#
# COMPACT_ATOMS: atom_id res chain seq x y z
N TYR A 1 -13.52 4.36 -4.21
CA TYR A 1 -14.87 4.96 -4.14
C TYR A 1 -15.94 3.95 -4.57
N LYS A 2 -15.89 3.39 -5.80
CA LYS A 2 -16.85 2.43 -6.37
C LYS A 2 -17.22 1.32 -5.37
N LYS A 3 -16.22 0.65 -4.80
CA LYS A 3 -16.39 -0.42 -3.80
C LYS A 3 -17.19 0.03 -2.55
N ASN A 4 -16.98 1.26 -2.05
CA ASN A 4 -17.73 1.77 -0.91
C ASN A 4 -19.21 2.00 -1.25
N VAL A 5 -19.48 2.44 -2.47
CA VAL A 5 -20.85 2.65 -2.96
C VAL A 5 -21.56 1.29 -3.11
N GLU A 6 -20.95 0.37 -3.85
CA GLU A 6 -21.56 -0.92 -4.19
C GLU A 6 -21.76 -1.86 -2.99
N LEU A 7 -20.80 -1.90 -2.06
CA LEU A 7 -20.85 -2.85 -0.93
C LEU A 7 -21.57 -2.30 0.30
N TYR A 8 -21.60 -0.98 0.49
CA TYR A 8 -22.13 -0.41 1.73
C TYR A 8 -23.26 0.59 1.52
N ILE A 9 -23.13 1.55 0.59
CA ILE A 9 -24.11 2.62 0.45
C ILE A 9 -25.37 2.10 -0.27
N THR A 10 -25.21 1.52 -1.44
CA THR A 10 -26.33 1.06 -2.27
C THR A 10 -27.19 -0.01 -1.57
N PRO A 11 -26.66 -1.03 -0.90
CA PRO A 11 -27.50 -2.01 -0.22
C PRO A 11 -28.34 -1.46 0.92
N HIS A 12 -27.88 -0.41 1.62
CA HIS A 12 -28.56 0.15 2.78
C HIS A 12 -29.43 1.37 2.46
N LEU A 13 -29.00 2.20 1.52
CA LEU A 13 -29.64 3.50 1.25
C LEU A 13 -30.14 3.64 -0.20
N GLY A 14 -29.78 2.72 -1.11
CA GLY A 14 -30.05 2.86 -2.54
C GLY A 14 -31.53 2.88 -2.92
N ASN A 15 -32.40 2.29 -2.12
CA ASN A 15 -33.86 2.26 -2.33
C ASN A 15 -34.60 3.46 -1.69
N ILE A 16 -33.88 4.33 -0.96
CA ILE A 16 -34.47 5.49 -0.30
C ILE A 16 -34.47 6.66 -1.29
N LYS A 17 -35.61 7.27 -1.52
CA LYS A 17 -35.71 8.49 -2.33
C LYS A 17 -34.86 9.59 -1.73
N LEU A 18 -34.16 10.35 -2.57
CA LEU A 18 -33.21 11.37 -2.13
C LEU A 18 -33.88 12.45 -1.24
N GLU A 19 -35.12 12.85 -1.58
CA GLU A 19 -35.93 13.79 -0.82
C GLU A 19 -36.33 13.31 0.60
N SER A 20 -36.38 11.98 0.79
CA SER A 20 -36.74 11.34 2.06
C SER A 20 -35.48 11.03 2.91
N LEU A 21 -34.30 11.24 2.36
CA LEU A 21 -33.04 10.96 3.06
C LEU A 21 -32.76 12.07 4.08
N ASN A 22 -32.72 11.70 5.35
CA ASN A 22 -32.51 12.64 6.46
C ASN A 22 -31.33 12.18 7.34
N ALA A 23 -30.87 13.06 8.24
CA ALA A 23 -29.74 12.79 9.12
C ALA A 23 -29.97 11.58 10.04
N HIS A 24 -31.20 11.33 10.49
CA HIS A 24 -31.50 10.16 11.33
C HIS A 24 -31.28 8.84 10.58
N THR A 25 -31.78 8.74 9.35
CA THR A 25 -31.57 7.55 8.49
C THR A 25 -30.08 7.32 8.20
N VAL A 26 -29.34 8.38 7.91
CA VAL A 26 -27.90 8.30 7.66
C VAL A 26 -27.13 7.91 8.93
N GLN A 27 -27.49 8.45 10.08
CA GLN A 27 -26.88 8.07 11.36
C GLN A 27 -27.16 6.61 11.71
N HIS A 28 -28.38 6.14 11.50
CA HIS A 28 -28.73 4.72 11.69
C HIS A 28 -27.88 3.81 10.81
N PHE A 29 -27.71 4.16 9.54
CA PHE A 29 -26.81 3.44 8.63
C PHE A 29 -25.39 3.37 9.17
N TYR A 30 -24.79 4.47 9.66
CA TYR A 30 -23.44 4.43 10.24
C TYR A 30 -23.36 3.58 11.50
N ASN A 31 -24.39 3.62 12.34
CA ASN A 31 -24.46 2.79 13.54
C ASN A 31 -24.51 1.30 13.18
N GLN A 32 -25.29 0.92 12.17
CA GLN A 32 -25.32 -0.47 11.66
C GLN A 32 -23.97 -0.95 11.11
N LEU A 33 -23.19 -0.07 10.48
CA LEU A 33 -21.84 -0.43 10.01
C LEU A 33 -20.85 -0.70 11.15
N VAL A 34 -21.02 0.00 12.29
CA VAL A 34 -20.15 -0.17 13.48
C VAL A 34 -20.62 -1.33 14.35
N SER A 35 -21.93 -1.48 14.49
CA SER A 35 -22.58 -2.49 15.35
C SER A 35 -23.73 -3.13 14.56
N PRO A 36 -23.43 -4.07 13.66
CA PRO A 36 -24.45 -4.74 12.88
C PRO A 36 -25.37 -5.53 13.77
N THR A 37 -26.66 -5.51 13.46
CA THR A 37 -27.68 -6.33 14.16
C THR A 37 -27.58 -7.80 13.81
N ASP A 38 -27.08 -8.12 12.63
CA ASP A 38 -26.83 -9.51 12.21
C ASP A 38 -25.46 -9.98 12.73
N PRO A 39 -25.40 -11.00 13.61
CA PRO A 39 -24.15 -11.55 14.13
C PRO A 39 -23.21 -12.14 13.05
N ALA A 40 -23.74 -12.48 11.87
CA ALA A 40 -22.95 -12.98 10.75
C ALA A 40 -22.15 -11.87 10.03
N VAL A 41 -22.51 -10.59 10.27
CA VAL A 41 -21.86 -9.45 9.66
C VAL A 41 -20.77 -8.90 10.59
N ASN A 42 -19.53 -8.90 10.11
CA ASN A 42 -18.43 -8.33 10.90
C ASN A 42 -18.52 -6.80 10.97
N PRO A 43 -18.39 -6.18 12.16
CA PRO A 43 -18.37 -4.74 12.33
C PRO A 43 -17.21 -4.09 11.56
N LEU A 44 -17.49 -2.91 10.99
CA LEU A 44 -16.47 -2.15 10.31
C LEU A 44 -15.66 -1.29 11.28
N SER A 45 -14.37 -1.11 10.97
CA SER A 45 -13.55 -0.18 11.77
C SER A 45 -14.03 1.26 11.61
N ALA A 46 -13.88 2.09 12.66
CA ALA A 46 -14.17 3.51 12.64
C ALA A 46 -13.53 4.24 11.45
N LYS A 47 -12.32 3.85 11.05
CA LYS A 47 -11.64 4.39 9.86
C LYS A 47 -12.36 4.04 8.57
N THR A 48 -12.87 2.82 8.45
CA THR A 48 -13.64 2.38 7.26
C THR A 48 -14.94 3.15 7.15
N VAL A 49 -15.68 3.29 8.26
CA VAL A 49 -16.94 4.08 8.31
C VAL A 49 -16.66 5.53 7.93
N LYS A 50 -15.60 6.14 8.45
CA LYS A 50 -15.20 7.51 8.08
C LYS A 50 -14.86 7.64 6.59
N ASN A 51 -14.26 6.61 5.97
CA ASN A 51 -13.99 6.61 4.53
C ASN A 51 -15.29 6.47 3.70
N ILE A 52 -16.26 5.66 4.16
CA ILE A 52 -17.59 5.53 3.53
C ILE A 52 -18.33 6.86 3.63
N HIS A 53 -18.33 7.47 4.82
CA HIS A 53 -18.92 8.81 5.03
C HIS A 53 -18.31 9.84 4.07
N GLY A 54 -16.99 9.90 3.93
CA GLY A 54 -16.34 10.88 3.04
C GLY A 54 -16.77 10.76 1.57
N VAL A 55 -17.04 9.55 1.07
CA VAL A 55 -17.59 9.31 -0.26
C VAL A 55 -19.04 9.78 -0.33
N PHE A 56 -19.84 9.39 0.66
CA PHE A 56 -21.28 9.68 0.70
C PHE A 56 -21.53 11.17 0.92
N HIS A 57 -20.84 11.80 1.87
CA HIS A 57 -20.88 13.24 2.12
C HIS A 57 -20.62 14.06 0.86
N LYS A 58 -19.56 13.70 0.11
CA LYS A 58 -19.22 14.40 -1.14
C LYS A 58 -20.33 14.26 -2.19
N ALA A 59 -20.98 13.09 -2.29
CA ALA A 59 -22.10 12.88 -3.20
C ALA A 59 -23.32 13.73 -2.78
N MET A 60 -23.65 13.76 -1.48
CA MET A 60 -24.76 14.57 -0.95
C MET A 60 -24.49 16.07 -1.08
N GLN A 61 -23.24 16.48 -0.86
CA GLN A 61 -22.84 17.88 -1.09
C GLN A 61 -23.01 18.30 -2.56
N GLN A 62 -22.68 17.40 -3.50
CA GLN A 62 -22.94 17.64 -4.91
C GLN A 62 -24.45 17.75 -5.20
N ALA A 63 -25.28 16.92 -4.57
CA ALA A 63 -26.74 16.99 -4.70
C ALA A 63 -27.32 18.33 -4.18
N VAL A 64 -26.73 18.90 -3.13
CA VAL A 64 -27.08 20.25 -2.66
C VAL A 64 -26.70 21.31 -3.69
N LEU A 65 -25.47 21.24 -4.22
CA LEU A 65 -24.97 22.24 -5.19
C LEU A 65 -25.78 22.30 -6.50
N ILE A 66 -26.33 21.14 -6.92
CA ILE A 66 -27.18 21.07 -8.14
C ILE A 66 -28.69 21.20 -7.84
N GLY A 67 -29.05 21.49 -6.60
CA GLY A 67 -30.45 21.81 -6.21
C GLY A 67 -31.34 20.60 -5.95
N TYR A 68 -30.83 19.36 -5.87
CA TYR A 68 -31.62 18.18 -5.51
C TYR A 68 -31.90 18.07 -4.02
N LEU A 69 -31.07 18.66 -3.19
CA LEU A 69 -31.25 18.75 -1.73
C LEU A 69 -31.10 20.20 -1.26
N ARG A 70 -31.83 20.56 -0.21
CA ARG A 70 -31.65 21.86 0.44
C ARG A 70 -30.46 21.89 1.39
N VAL A 71 -30.21 20.78 2.09
CA VAL A 71 -29.12 20.60 3.06
C VAL A 71 -28.54 19.22 2.90
N ASN A 72 -27.25 19.08 3.27
CA ASN A 72 -26.60 17.80 3.23
C ASN A 72 -26.97 16.96 4.48
N PRO A 73 -27.68 15.83 4.35
CA PRO A 73 -28.14 15.04 5.49
C PRO A 73 -27.01 14.38 6.28
N THR A 74 -25.81 14.38 5.75
CA THR A 74 -24.63 13.78 6.41
C THR A 74 -23.93 14.76 7.37
N ASP A 75 -24.19 16.07 7.29
CA ASP A 75 -23.49 17.10 8.09
C ASP A 75 -23.81 16.99 9.58
N ALA A 76 -25.04 16.62 9.94
CA ALA A 76 -25.47 16.45 11.32
C ALA A 76 -25.11 15.07 11.92
N CYS A 77 -24.41 14.21 11.16
CA CYS A 77 -24.09 12.85 11.62
C CYS A 77 -22.83 12.82 12.47
N THR A 78 -22.87 12.04 13.55
CA THR A 78 -21.71 11.77 14.40
C THR A 78 -20.99 10.52 13.93
N LEU A 79 -19.68 10.65 13.71
CA LEU A 79 -18.84 9.54 13.26
C LEU A 79 -18.08 8.89 14.43
N PRO A 80 -17.82 7.58 14.36
CA PRO A 80 -17.05 6.90 15.37
C PRO A 80 -15.62 7.47 15.45
N ARG A 81 -15.09 7.57 16.68
CA ARG A 81 -13.73 8.07 16.92
C ARG A 81 -12.70 7.12 16.34
N VAL A 82 -11.84 7.63 15.47
CA VAL A 82 -10.70 6.88 14.94
C VAL A 82 -9.53 6.98 15.92
N ILE A 83 -9.19 5.85 16.55
CA ILE A 83 -7.97 5.75 17.34
C ILE A 83 -6.82 5.55 16.35
N LYS A 84 -5.87 6.49 16.35
CA LYS A 84 -4.64 6.34 15.55
C LYS A 84 -3.84 5.19 16.14
N LYS A 85 -3.56 4.18 15.32
CA LYS A 85 -2.56 3.16 15.70
C LYS A 85 -1.19 3.82 15.67
N GLU A 86 -0.44 3.62 16.74
CA GLU A 86 0.95 4.03 16.76
C GLU A 86 1.75 3.32 15.67
N MET A 87 2.68 4.02 15.10
CA MET A 87 3.66 3.44 14.19
C MET A 87 4.78 2.85 15.06
N HIS A 88 5.21 1.66 14.71
CA HIS A 88 6.32 0.99 15.39
C HIS A 88 7.48 0.86 14.40
N PRO A 89 8.26 1.94 14.18
CA PRO A 89 9.53 1.81 13.46
C PRO A 89 10.43 0.81 14.21
N LEU A 90 11.38 0.23 13.51
CA LEU A 90 12.37 -0.62 14.15
C LEU A 90 13.35 0.24 14.97
N GLU A 91 13.56 -0.13 16.22
CA GLU A 91 14.61 0.44 17.07
C GLU A 91 16.00 -0.03 16.59
N GLU A 92 17.07 0.59 17.03
CA GLU A 92 18.44 0.36 16.54
C GLU A 92 18.90 -1.11 16.69
N ASP A 93 18.61 -1.73 17.80
CA ASP A 93 18.86 -3.16 18.05
C ASP A 93 18.04 -4.06 17.12
N GLN A 94 16.78 -3.70 16.88
CA GLN A 94 15.90 -4.41 15.95
C GLN A 94 16.35 -4.24 14.50
N VAL A 95 16.87 -3.06 14.11
CA VAL A 95 17.48 -2.83 12.79
C VAL A 95 18.69 -3.76 12.62
N THR A 96 19.55 -3.85 13.61
CA THR A 96 20.71 -4.73 13.59
C THR A 96 20.29 -6.20 13.46
N ALA A 97 19.31 -6.63 14.23
CA ALA A 97 18.75 -7.97 14.17
C ALA A 97 18.09 -8.25 12.80
N PHE A 98 17.36 -7.26 12.27
CA PHE A 98 16.73 -7.35 10.96
C PHE A 98 17.77 -7.51 9.84
N LEU A 99 18.82 -6.71 9.82
CA LEU A 99 19.89 -6.79 8.83
C LEU A 99 20.60 -8.14 8.86
N LYS A 100 20.77 -8.74 10.04
CA LYS A 100 21.33 -10.09 10.21
C LYS A 100 20.36 -11.16 9.69
N GLU A 101 19.06 -11.05 10.03
CA GLU A 101 18.06 -12.06 9.68
C GLU A 101 17.70 -12.06 8.18
N VAL A 102 17.83 -10.92 7.49
CA VAL A 102 17.59 -10.86 6.03
C VAL A 102 18.74 -11.43 5.22
N GLN A 103 19.91 -11.58 5.81
CA GLN A 103 21.10 -12.09 5.12
C GLN A 103 20.86 -13.51 4.59
N GLY A 104 21.18 -13.75 3.32
CA GLY A 104 20.93 -15.03 2.65
C GLY A 104 19.46 -15.30 2.30
N SER A 105 18.52 -14.37 2.62
CA SER A 105 17.12 -14.52 2.20
C SER A 105 16.96 -14.22 0.70
N PRO A 106 15.93 -14.78 0.03
CA PRO A 106 15.68 -14.54 -1.40
C PRO A 106 15.47 -13.06 -1.76
N HIS A 107 15.16 -12.22 -0.77
CA HIS A 107 14.89 -10.80 -0.97
C HIS A 107 15.78 -9.91 -0.11
N GLU A 108 16.98 -10.38 0.22
CA GLU A 108 17.93 -9.67 1.09
C GLU A 108 18.17 -8.23 0.64
N TYR A 109 18.59 -8.03 -0.61
CA TYR A 109 18.90 -6.70 -1.12
C TYR A 109 17.66 -5.81 -1.22
N LEU A 110 16.47 -6.37 -1.53
CA LEU A 110 15.22 -5.64 -1.55
C LEU A 110 14.92 -5.02 -0.18
N TYR A 111 15.05 -5.81 0.89
CA TYR A 111 14.76 -5.33 2.25
C TYR A 111 15.80 -4.33 2.75
N LYS A 112 17.09 -4.59 2.50
CA LYS A 112 18.15 -3.66 2.86
C LYS A 112 18.00 -2.32 2.13
N ILE A 113 17.75 -2.35 0.82
CA ILE A 113 17.51 -1.14 0.03
C ILE A 113 16.23 -0.42 0.47
N ALA A 114 15.14 -1.14 0.77
CA ALA A 114 13.92 -0.52 1.30
C ALA A 114 14.16 0.20 2.63
N LEU A 115 14.95 -0.41 3.52
CA LEU A 115 15.32 0.15 4.81
C LEU A 115 16.16 1.44 4.64
N PHE A 116 17.16 1.44 3.76
CA PHE A 116 18.10 2.55 3.59
C PHE A 116 17.67 3.62 2.56
N THR A 117 16.54 3.46 1.88
CA THR A 117 16.03 4.46 0.91
C THR A 117 14.65 4.97 1.26
N GLY A 118 13.97 4.33 2.18
CA GLY A 118 12.59 4.66 2.53
C GLY A 118 11.61 4.58 1.37
N LEU A 119 11.89 3.78 0.33
CA LEU A 119 10.98 3.55 -0.79
C LEU A 119 9.70 2.85 -0.33
N ARG A 120 8.55 3.22 -0.94
CA ARG A 120 7.32 2.45 -0.75
C ARG A 120 7.41 1.09 -1.43
N GLU A 121 6.70 0.10 -0.92
CA GLU A 121 6.71 -1.26 -1.50
C GLU A 121 6.42 -1.26 -3.01
N GLY A 122 5.42 -0.52 -3.47
CA GLY A 122 5.13 -0.43 -4.90
C GLY A 122 6.20 0.31 -5.72
N GLU A 123 6.92 1.25 -5.11
CA GLU A 123 8.01 1.97 -5.76
C GLU A 123 9.24 1.06 -5.92
N ILE A 124 9.60 0.30 -4.89
CA ILE A 124 10.73 -0.61 -4.96
C ILE A 124 10.47 -1.80 -5.91
N LEU A 125 9.25 -2.36 -5.90
CA LEU A 125 8.87 -3.43 -6.82
C LEU A 125 8.72 -2.97 -8.28
N GLY A 126 8.48 -1.68 -8.50
CA GLY A 126 8.40 -1.06 -9.84
C GLY A 126 9.70 -0.40 -10.30
N LEU A 127 10.78 -0.54 -9.51
CA LEU A 127 12.06 0.10 -9.80
C LEU A 127 12.73 -0.56 -11.01
N GLY A 128 13.13 0.26 -11.98
CA GLY A 128 13.90 -0.18 -13.14
C GLY A 128 15.38 0.18 -13.01
N TRP A 129 16.25 -0.53 -13.68
CA TRP A 129 17.68 -0.20 -13.74
C TRP A 129 17.93 1.15 -14.41
N ASP A 130 17.06 1.57 -15.33
CA ASP A 130 17.05 2.89 -15.97
C ASP A 130 16.68 4.05 -15.03
N HIS A 131 16.29 3.74 -13.80
CA HIS A 131 15.98 4.72 -12.76
C HIS A 131 17.16 5.00 -11.83
N ILE A 132 18.28 4.31 -12.00
CA ILE A 132 19.40 4.33 -11.07
C ILE A 132 20.68 4.71 -11.80
N ASP A 133 21.27 5.81 -11.40
CA ASP A 133 22.63 6.20 -11.76
C ASP A 133 23.58 5.74 -10.65
N LEU A 134 24.24 4.61 -10.88
CA LEU A 134 25.18 4.01 -9.92
C LEU A 134 26.54 4.72 -9.87
N GLU A 135 26.84 5.57 -10.82
CA GLU A 135 28.09 6.35 -10.86
C GLU A 135 27.93 7.59 -9.98
N ASN A 136 26.84 8.33 -10.17
CA ASN A 136 26.54 9.51 -9.39
C ASN A 136 25.78 9.24 -8.10
N GLY A 137 25.38 7.97 -7.83
CA GLY A 137 24.61 7.61 -6.65
C GLY A 137 23.23 8.25 -6.59
N ILE A 138 22.52 8.31 -7.71
CA ILE A 138 21.20 8.92 -7.80
C ILE A 138 20.15 7.88 -8.19
N LEU A 139 19.06 7.81 -7.40
CA LEU A 139 17.88 7.01 -7.71
C LEU A 139 16.70 7.92 -7.97
N THR A 140 16.01 7.74 -9.09
CA THR A 140 14.82 8.53 -9.44
C THR A 140 13.56 7.66 -9.41
N VAL A 141 12.63 7.97 -8.51
CA VAL A 141 11.33 7.28 -8.40
C VAL A 141 10.38 7.87 -9.43
N LYS A 142 10.19 7.16 -10.56
CA LYS A 142 9.33 7.59 -11.68
C LYS A 142 7.98 6.87 -11.71
N ARG A 143 7.92 5.63 -11.19
CA ARG A 143 6.74 4.76 -11.25
C ARG A 143 6.63 3.88 -10.01
N GLN A 144 5.49 3.25 -9.86
CA GLN A 144 5.24 2.20 -8.88
C GLN A 144 4.54 1.01 -9.55
N LEU A 145 4.84 -0.20 -9.12
CA LEU A 145 4.10 -1.39 -9.52
C LEU A 145 2.75 -1.38 -8.80
N ARG A 146 1.72 -1.79 -9.48
CA ARG A 146 0.38 -2.04 -8.92
C ARG A 146 -0.18 -3.33 -9.47
N LYS A 147 -1.15 -3.90 -8.74
CA LYS A 147 -1.93 -5.04 -9.19
C LYS A 147 -3.40 -4.65 -9.24
N GLU A 148 -4.12 -5.04 -10.27
CA GLU A 148 -5.57 -4.86 -10.35
C GLU A 148 -6.28 -5.54 -9.17
N GLN A 149 -7.32 -4.89 -8.65
CA GLN A 149 -8.09 -5.39 -7.50
C GLN A 149 -9.18 -6.40 -7.92
N LYS A 150 -8.82 -7.36 -8.76
CA LYS A 150 -9.71 -8.46 -9.16
C LYS A 150 -8.98 -9.79 -9.02
N LYS A 151 -9.72 -10.90 -8.91
CA LYS A 151 -9.13 -12.24 -8.91
C LYS A 151 -8.36 -12.43 -10.23
N GLY A 152 -7.09 -12.86 -10.16
CA GLY A 152 -6.22 -12.95 -11.32
C GLY A 152 -5.76 -11.63 -11.93
N GLY A 153 -5.95 -10.49 -11.22
CA GLY A 153 -5.60 -9.15 -11.73
C GLY A 153 -4.15 -9.02 -12.16
N GLN A 154 -3.93 -8.31 -13.25
CA GLN A 154 -2.63 -8.10 -13.86
C GLN A 154 -1.82 -7.02 -13.12
N TYR A 155 -0.50 -7.12 -13.22
CA TYR A 155 0.41 -6.08 -12.78
C TYR A 155 0.51 -4.98 -13.83
N TYR A 156 0.60 -3.74 -13.38
CA TYR A 156 0.78 -2.57 -14.24
C TYR A 156 1.57 -1.47 -13.52
N PHE A 157 2.23 -0.61 -14.27
CA PHE A 157 2.89 0.56 -13.72
C PHE A 157 1.93 1.75 -13.64
N SER A 158 2.06 2.52 -12.58
CA SER A 158 1.39 3.81 -12.42
C SER A 158 2.36 4.85 -11.89
N PRO A 159 2.11 6.15 -12.11
CA PRO A 159 2.88 7.21 -11.47
C PRO A 159 2.91 7.07 -9.95
N PRO A 160 3.88 7.67 -9.26
CA PRO A 160 3.89 7.76 -7.80
C PRO A 160 2.63 8.45 -7.25
N LYS A 161 2.31 8.25 -5.96
CA LYS A 161 1.06 8.70 -5.32
C LYS A 161 0.70 10.17 -5.60
N ASN A 162 1.67 11.06 -5.73
CA ASN A 162 1.46 12.49 -5.96
C ASN A 162 1.70 12.90 -7.42
N ASN A 163 1.78 11.95 -8.34
CA ASN A 163 2.09 12.16 -9.76
C ASN A 163 3.38 12.95 -10.02
N ARG A 164 4.31 12.95 -9.07
CA ARG A 164 5.60 13.63 -9.15
C ARG A 164 6.73 12.65 -8.98
N ALA A 165 7.66 12.65 -9.92
CA ALA A 165 8.94 11.99 -9.77
C ALA A 165 9.76 12.68 -8.66
N ARG A 166 10.62 11.92 -7.99
CA ARG A 166 11.58 12.45 -7.03
C ARG A 166 12.89 11.71 -7.14
N SER A 167 13.99 12.40 -6.91
CA SER A 167 15.31 11.79 -6.81
C SER A 167 15.73 11.64 -5.35
N ILE A 168 16.53 10.62 -5.09
CA ILE A 168 17.11 10.27 -3.80
C ILE A 168 18.60 10.11 -4.03
N SER A 169 19.42 10.79 -3.24
CA SER A 169 20.87 10.54 -3.20
C SER A 169 21.13 9.27 -2.41
N LEU A 170 21.93 8.38 -2.98
CA LEU A 170 22.28 7.09 -2.39
C LEU A 170 23.62 7.18 -1.68
N ALA A 171 23.68 6.70 -0.44
CA ALA A 171 24.96 6.50 0.25
C ALA A 171 25.80 5.45 -0.52
N PRO A 172 27.14 5.49 -0.45
CA PRO A 172 28.02 4.54 -1.13
C PRO A 172 27.71 3.08 -0.78
N SER A 173 27.31 2.81 0.48
CA SER A 173 26.88 1.48 0.93
C SER A 173 25.60 0.99 0.21
N VAL A 174 24.66 1.88 -0.08
CA VAL A 174 23.43 1.55 -0.83
C VAL A 174 23.72 1.32 -2.30
N VAL A 175 24.63 2.11 -2.90
CA VAL A 175 25.14 1.86 -4.27
C VAL A 175 25.74 0.47 -4.37
N LEU A 176 26.53 0.06 -3.36
CA LEU A 176 27.08 -1.29 -3.30
C LEU A 176 25.99 -2.36 -3.26
N LEU A 177 24.92 -2.17 -2.47
CA LEU A 177 23.78 -3.10 -2.43
C LEU A 177 23.12 -3.25 -3.81
N PHE A 178 22.97 -2.17 -4.56
CA PHE A 178 22.45 -2.25 -5.93
C PHE A 178 23.39 -3.00 -6.88
N ARG A 179 24.70 -2.80 -6.76
CA ARG A 179 25.68 -3.56 -7.55
C ARG A 179 25.61 -5.06 -7.25
N LEU A 180 25.53 -5.42 -5.96
CA LEU A 180 25.36 -6.82 -5.53
C LEU A 180 24.04 -7.42 -6.03
N GLN A 181 22.93 -6.65 -5.96
CA GLN A 181 21.65 -7.06 -6.53
C GLN A 181 21.75 -7.33 -8.03
N LYS A 182 22.48 -6.49 -8.78
CA LYS A 182 22.69 -6.69 -10.22
C LYS A 182 23.46 -7.97 -10.53
N LEU A 183 24.51 -8.25 -9.74
CA LEU A 183 25.26 -9.51 -9.86
C LEU A 183 24.39 -10.73 -9.57
N SER A 184 23.62 -10.71 -8.47
CA SER A 184 22.68 -11.78 -8.12
C SER A 184 21.64 -12.00 -9.20
N GLN A 185 21.06 -10.92 -9.74
CA GLN A 185 20.07 -11.02 -10.81
C GLN A 185 20.67 -11.57 -12.11
N ASN A 186 21.92 -11.21 -12.44
CA ASN A 186 22.61 -11.77 -13.61
C ASN A 186 22.79 -13.29 -13.48
N SER A 187 23.12 -13.82 -12.30
CA SER A 187 23.19 -15.27 -12.08
C SER A 187 21.85 -15.94 -12.31
N ILE A 188 20.75 -15.37 -11.76
CA ILE A 188 19.39 -15.88 -11.97
C ILE A 188 19.01 -15.82 -13.46
N ARG A 189 19.39 -14.75 -14.17
CA ARG A 189 19.16 -14.61 -15.61
C ARG A 189 19.85 -15.68 -16.42
N MET A 190 21.10 -15.99 -16.06
CA MET A 190 21.87 -17.06 -16.73
C MET A 190 21.22 -18.44 -16.49
N GLU A 191 20.76 -18.71 -15.27
CA GLU A 191 20.05 -19.95 -14.94
C GLU A 191 18.72 -20.08 -15.67
N ALA A 192 17.98 -18.97 -15.83
CA ALA A 192 16.68 -18.95 -16.49
C ALA A 192 16.78 -19.12 -18.03
N GLY A 193 17.92 -18.75 -18.63
CA GLY A 193 18.15 -18.85 -20.08
C GLY A 193 17.02 -18.22 -20.89
N ASP A 194 16.47 -18.98 -21.84
CA ASP A 194 15.38 -18.53 -22.74
C ASP A 194 14.06 -18.22 -22.03
N ALA A 195 13.87 -18.67 -20.78
CA ALA A 195 12.69 -18.32 -19.98
C ALA A 195 12.75 -16.92 -19.39
N TRP A 196 13.87 -16.22 -19.50
CA TRP A 196 14.04 -14.88 -18.98
C TRP A 196 13.24 -13.84 -19.75
N GLN A 197 12.44 -13.04 -19.02
CA GLN A 197 11.69 -11.91 -19.54
C GLN A 197 12.43 -10.60 -19.24
N GLU A 198 12.85 -9.88 -20.26
CA GLU A 198 13.58 -8.62 -20.10
C GLU A 198 12.62 -7.46 -19.80
N ASN A 199 12.31 -7.26 -18.54
CA ASN A 199 11.45 -6.17 -18.06
C ASN A 199 12.24 -4.99 -17.49
N GLY A 200 13.56 -5.05 -17.46
CA GLY A 200 14.45 -4.00 -16.91
C GLY A 200 14.27 -3.74 -15.41
N LEU A 201 13.57 -4.63 -14.68
CA LEU A 201 13.31 -4.48 -13.24
C LEU A 201 14.53 -4.77 -12.41
N VAL A 202 14.73 -4.01 -11.33
CA VAL A 202 15.77 -4.28 -10.31
C VAL A 202 15.42 -5.52 -9.50
N PHE A 203 14.16 -5.68 -9.14
CA PHE A 203 13.65 -6.81 -8.37
C PHE A 203 12.61 -7.56 -9.20
N SER A 204 12.98 -8.75 -9.64
CA SER A 204 12.15 -9.62 -10.47
C SER A 204 11.98 -11.00 -9.82
N ASN A 205 11.07 -11.79 -10.35
CA ASN A 205 11.01 -13.21 -10.04
C ASN A 205 12.14 -13.97 -10.78
N GLN A 206 12.18 -15.28 -10.63
CA GLN A 206 13.23 -16.15 -11.22
C GLN A 206 13.25 -16.14 -12.77
N THR A 207 12.22 -15.68 -13.43
CA THR A 207 12.11 -15.56 -14.88
C THR A 207 12.10 -14.12 -15.37
N GLY A 208 12.54 -13.15 -14.57
CA GLY A 208 12.57 -11.73 -14.95
C GLY A 208 11.22 -11.00 -14.86
N GLY A 209 10.13 -11.70 -14.56
CA GLY A 209 8.79 -11.14 -14.43
C GLY A 209 8.56 -10.38 -13.13
N TYR A 210 7.35 -9.87 -12.94
CA TYR A 210 6.98 -9.13 -11.75
C TYR A 210 7.07 -9.97 -10.46
N LEU A 211 7.67 -9.40 -9.42
CA LEU A 211 7.71 -10.00 -8.10
C LEU A 211 6.36 -9.78 -7.38
N SER A 212 5.83 -10.87 -6.81
CA SER A 212 4.53 -10.81 -6.11
C SER A 212 4.64 -10.04 -4.79
N TYR A 213 3.77 -9.06 -4.58
CA TYR A 213 3.60 -8.39 -3.28
C TYR A 213 3.45 -9.38 -2.13
N ARG A 214 2.63 -10.42 -2.34
CA ARG A 214 2.37 -11.42 -1.29
C ARG A 214 3.62 -12.19 -0.93
N THR A 215 4.41 -12.60 -1.91
CA THR A 215 5.66 -13.33 -1.67
C THR A 215 6.65 -12.49 -0.84
N VAL A 216 6.83 -11.21 -1.21
CA VAL A 216 7.67 -10.27 -0.47
C VAL A 216 7.12 -10.04 0.93
N TYR A 217 5.82 -9.78 1.06
CA TYR A 217 5.18 -9.55 2.34
C TYR A 217 5.24 -10.77 3.28
N ASP A 218 4.93 -11.97 2.79
CA ASP A 218 4.94 -13.19 3.60
C ASP A 218 6.38 -13.53 4.07
N CYS A 219 7.39 -13.30 3.22
CA CYS A 219 8.79 -13.43 3.61
C CYS A 219 9.18 -12.38 4.67
N PHE A 220 8.83 -11.12 4.47
CA PHE A 220 9.05 -10.05 5.43
C PHE A 220 8.42 -10.35 6.80
N LYS A 221 7.18 -10.84 6.82
CA LYS A 221 6.47 -11.17 8.08
C LYS A 221 7.13 -12.30 8.85
N ARG A 222 7.75 -13.26 8.17
CA ARG A 222 8.55 -14.32 8.82
C ARG A 222 9.80 -13.73 9.49
N ILE A 223 10.49 -12.82 8.81
CA ILE A 223 11.69 -12.13 9.32
C ILE A 223 11.35 -11.32 10.56
N VAL A 224 10.39 -10.40 10.48
CA VAL A 224 10.03 -9.54 11.62
C VAL A 224 9.45 -10.32 12.81
N LYS A 225 8.84 -11.48 12.57
CA LYS A 225 8.42 -12.39 13.64
C LYS A 225 9.62 -12.98 14.38
N ARG A 226 10.68 -13.40 13.65
CA ARG A 226 11.90 -13.98 14.24
C ARG A 226 12.70 -12.97 15.08
N ILE A 227 12.70 -11.71 14.71
CA ILE A 227 13.34 -10.64 15.50
C ILE A 227 12.45 -10.06 16.61
N GLY A 228 11.32 -10.71 16.93
CA GLY A 228 10.44 -10.27 18.01
C GLY A 228 9.55 -9.05 17.70
N SER A 229 9.44 -8.63 16.42
CA SER A 229 8.67 -7.45 16.01
C SER A 229 7.51 -7.80 15.06
N PRO A 230 6.59 -8.71 15.42
CA PRO A 230 5.56 -9.23 14.51
C PRO A 230 4.53 -8.16 14.07
N SER A 231 4.39 -7.06 14.80
CA SER A 231 3.51 -5.94 14.46
C SER A 231 4.04 -5.08 13.33
N THR A 232 5.36 -5.07 13.09
CA THR A 232 6.02 -4.27 12.07
C THR A 232 5.50 -4.63 10.67
N ARG A 233 5.20 -3.62 9.89
CA ARG A 233 4.76 -3.72 8.49
C ARG A 233 5.89 -3.34 7.56
N PHE A 234 5.85 -3.78 6.32
CA PHE A 234 6.84 -3.37 5.31
C PHE A 234 6.95 -1.84 5.19
N HIS A 235 5.82 -1.13 5.29
CA HIS A 235 5.81 0.34 5.23
C HIS A 235 6.51 1.00 6.43
N ASP A 236 6.64 0.31 7.53
CA ASP A 236 7.30 0.84 8.74
C ASP A 236 8.82 0.90 8.58
N LEU A 237 9.42 0.13 7.63
CA LEU A 237 10.83 0.30 7.22
C LEU A 237 11.11 1.73 6.74
N ARG A 238 10.14 2.35 6.04
CA ARG A 238 10.25 3.74 5.63
C ARG A 238 10.25 4.72 6.82
N HIS A 239 9.52 4.39 7.88
CA HIS A 239 9.51 5.21 9.11
C HIS A 239 10.77 5.01 9.93
N THR A 240 11.44 3.87 9.81
CA THR A 240 12.76 3.61 10.40
C THR A 240 13.86 4.44 9.70
N TYR A 241 13.74 4.67 8.38
CA TYR A 241 14.67 5.50 7.60
C TYR A 241 14.57 7.00 7.95
N ALA A 242 13.38 7.52 8.29
CA ALA A 242 13.10 8.92 8.52
C ALA A 242 13.55 9.40 9.91
#